data_6ccb8c7f714a05c235f7771a1226d238
#
_entry.id   6ccb8c7f714a05c235f7771a1226d238
#
_cell.length_a   1.000
_cell.length_b   1.000
_cell.length_c   1.000
_cell.angle_alpha   90.00
_cell.angle_beta   90.00
_cell.angle_gamma   90.00
#
_symmetry.space_group_name_H-M   'P 1'
#
loop_
_entity.id
_entity.type
_entity.pdbx_description
1 polymer ?
#
loop_
_entity_poly.entity_id
_entity_poly.type
_entity_poly.pdbx_seq_one_letter_code
_entity_poly.pdbx_strand_id
1 'polypeptide(L)'
;MSEPVRSMHRTGALRTPLPAARNAPPRAPEPPTVVPKPPVKRRDSFFDNAKYLAIVLVAMGHAWEPLRGDSRAAAALYITVYTFHMPAFIVISGYFSRTFDASPGRLKRLVTGIAVPYVIFEVAYTFFKRWAGDDPTYPISLLDPWYLTWFLVALFVWRLTTPLWKVVRWPLPIALAIAVLASVSPDIGDDLDLQRVLQFLPFFVLGLCLKPEHFQIVRRREARILALPVFATALLFAYWAAPRMNAAWFYRRDSAQELAAPGWSGAVMTLGMFGCSVILVACFFAWVPGRRLWFTALGAGTLYGYLLHGFIAKGSRFWDWYELDWLHTPAGEITVTVCAAALITALCTPPVQRLFKFAMEPEMEWAFKKDAKTSARGRGAHRRR
;
A
#
# COMPACT_ATOMS: atom_id res chain seq x y z
N MET A 1 -23.08 -44.34 -69.22
CA MET A 1 -24.47 -44.81 -69.32
C MET A 1 -25.31 -43.76 -68.59
N SER A 2 -25.83 -42.86 -69.37
CA SER A 2 -27.23 -42.55 -69.60
C SER A 2 -27.87 -41.65 -68.54
N GLU A 3 -27.97 -40.37 -68.85
CA GLU A 3 -29.05 -39.48 -68.46
C GLU A 3 -30.44 -40.05 -68.72
N PRO A 4 -31.56 -39.48 -68.18
CA PRO A 4 -32.17 -38.40 -68.97
C PRO A 4 -32.77 -37.20 -68.14
N VAL A 5 -32.81 -36.12 -68.84
CA VAL A 5 -33.55 -34.85 -68.75
C VAL A 5 -35.08 -35.01 -68.65
N ARG A 6 -35.75 -34.16 -67.88
CA ARG A 6 -37.14 -33.61 -68.13
C ARG A 6 -37.28 -32.28 -67.38
N SER A 7 -37.32 -31.17 -68.08
CA SER A 7 -38.40 -30.47 -68.76
C SER A 7 -39.44 -29.83 -67.86
N MET A 8 -39.34 -28.51 -67.82
CA MET A 8 -40.34 -27.42 -67.74
C MET A 8 -41.76 -27.72 -67.28
N HIS A 9 -42.24 -26.93 -66.33
CA HIS A 9 -43.51 -26.20 -66.53
C HIS A 9 -43.44 -24.83 -65.76
N ARG A 10 -43.53 -23.72 -66.55
CA ARG A 10 -43.91 -22.36 -66.10
C ARG A 10 -45.40 -22.35 -65.78
N THR A 11 -45.76 -21.94 -64.57
CA THR A 11 -47.11 -21.44 -64.29
C THR A 11 -46.94 -20.00 -63.71
N GLY A 12 -47.51 -19.09 -64.48
CA GLY A 12 -47.55 -17.64 -64.13
C GLY A 12 -48.47 -17.41 -62.93
N ALA A 13 -47.96 -16.83 -61.91
CA ALA A 13 -48.78 -16.35 -60.80
C ALA A 13 -49.00 -14.80 -60.99
N LEU A 14 -50.27 -14.47 -61.08
CA LEU A 14 -50.80 -13.10 -61.13
C LEU A 14 -50.28 -12.28 -59.93
N ARG A 15 -49.64 -11.14 -60.25
CA ARG A 15 -49.26 -10.15 -59.24
C ARG A 15 -50.53 -9.38 -58.82
N THR A 16 -50.97 -9.55 -57.62
CA THR A 16 -51.94 -8.70 -56.95
C THR A 16 -51.22 -7.39 -56.52
N PRO A 17 -51.79 -6.20 -56.72
CA PRO A 17 -51.21 -4.96 -56.28
C PRO A 17 -51.29 -4.85 -54.76
N LEU A 18 -50.16 -4.44 -54.14
CA LEU A 18 -50.07 -4.12 -52.74
C LEU A 18 -50.90 -2.88 -52.41
N PRO A 19 -51.66 -2.83 -51.33
CA PRO A 19 -52.41 -1.64 -50.94
C PRO A 19 -51.46 -0.53 -50.51
N ALA A 20 -51.78 0.71 -50.93
CA ALA A 20 -51.04 1.90 -50.64
C ALA A 20 -50.79 2.10 -49.14
N ALA A 21 -49.55 2.39 -48.79
CA ALA A 21 -49.15 2.68 -47.42
C ALA A 21 -49.97 3.86 -46.86
N ARG A 22 -50.82 3.58 -45.90
CA ARG A 22 -51.49 4.61 -45.08
C ARG A 22 -50.43 5.41 -44.33
N ASN A 23 -50.45 6.73 -44.51
CA ASN A 23 -49.65 7.68 -43.74
C ASN A 23 -49.84 7.42 -42.24
N ALA A 24 -48.85 6.81 -41.62
CA ALA A 24 -48.77 6.73 -40.18
C ALA A 24 -48.44 8.13 -39.61
N PRO A 25 -49.10 8.57 -38.54
CA PRO A 25 -48.80 9.84 -37.92
C PRO A 25 -47.34 9.86 -37.42
N PRO A 26 -46.66 11.02 -37.42
CA PRO A 26 -45.30 11.14 -36.96
C PRO A 26 -45.19 10.66 -35.51
N ARG A 27 -44.28 9.71 -35.25
CA ARG A 27 -44.01 9.23 -33.90
C ARG A 27 -43.59 10.42 -33.02
N ALA A 28 -44.26 10.59 -31.92
CA ALA A 28 -43.86 11.53 -30.89
C ALA A 28 -42.39 11.28 -30.50
N PRO A 29 -41.58 12.33 -30.23
CA PRO A 29 -40.19 12.17 -29.82
C PRO A 29 -40.13 11.31 -28.55
N GLU A 30 -39.42 10.20 -28.63
CA GLU A 30 -39.15 9.34 -27.46
C GLU A 30 -38.46 10.17 -26.35
N PRO A 31 -38.93 10.07 -25.11
CA PRO A 31 -38.29 10.78 -24.02
C PRO A 31 -36.81 10.34 -23.93
N PRO A 32 -35.89 11.25 -23.59
CA PRO A 32 -34.46 10.97 -23.55
C PRO A 32 -34.22 9.77 -22.61
N THR A 33 -33.67 8.70 -23.17
CA THR A 33 -33.26 7.51 -22.39
C THR A 33 -32.24 7.97 -21.37
N VAL A 34 -32.64 8.03 -20.10
CA VAL A 34 -31.76 8.28 -18.97
C VAL A 34 -30.83 7.06 -18.87
N VAL A 35 -29.62 7.17 -19.45
CA VAL A 35 -28.58 6.17 -19.29
C VAL A 35 -28.24 6.13 -17.80
N PRO A 36 -28.46 5.00 -17.09
CA PRO A 36 -28.14 4.90 -15.66
C PRO A 36 -26.67 5.21 -15.49
N LYS A 37 -26.33 6.17 -14.63
CA LYS A 37 -24.94 6.40 -14.23
C LYS A 37 -24.35 5.08 -13.73
N PRO A 38 -23.16 4.65 -14.23
CA PRO A 38 -22.55 3.43 -13.75
C PRO A 38 -22.41 3.48 -12.23
N PRO A 39 -22.70 2.39 -11.52
CA PRO A 39 -22.67 2.37 -10.06
C PRO A 39 -21.29 2.82 -9.58
N VAL A 40 -21.26 3.85 -8.74
CA VAL A 40 -20.01 4.32 -8.09
C VAL A 40 -19.41 3.13 -7.35
N LYS A 41 -18.24 2.68 -7.77
CA LYS A 41 -17.55 1.54 -7.17
C LYS A 41 -17.31 1.86 -5.69
N ARG A 42 -18.12 1.28 -4.79
CA ARG A 42 -18.02 1.49 -3.35
C ARG A 42 -16.63 1.01 -2.91
N ARG A 43 -15.92 1.85 -2.16
CA ARG A 43 -14.66 1.47 -1.52
C ARG A 43 -14.95 0.31 -0.55
N ASP A 44 -14.07 -0.69 -0.54
CA ASP A 44 -14.19 -1.83 0.38
C ASP A 44 -13.74 -1.39 1.78
N SER A 45 -14.69 -1.37 2.72
CA SER A 45 -14.45 -0.98 4.12
C SER A 45 -13.38 -1.83 4.79
N PHE A 46 -13.21 -3.09 4.39
CA PHE A 46 -12.19 -3.96 4.94
C PHE A 46 -10.77 -3.40 4.74
N PHE A 47 -10.44 -3.00 3.51
CA PHE A 47 -9.10 -2.47 3.23
C PHE A 47 -8.86 -1.10 3.84
N ASP A 48 -9.90 -0.25 3.93
CA ASP A 48 -9.76 1.03 4.60
C ASP A 48 -9.56 0.84 6.12
N ASN A 49 -10.29 -0.09 6.73
CA ASN A 49 -10.08 -0.48 8.13
C ASN A 49 -8.69 -1.09 8.36
N ALA A 50 -8.23 -1.99 7.46
CA ALA A 50 -6.92 -2.62 7.57
C ALA A 50 -5.79 -1.57 7.52
N LYS A 51 -5.85 -0.62 6.59
CA LYS A 51 -4.87 0.47 6.50
C LYS A 51 -4.86 1.32 7.75
N TYR A 52 -6.04 1.71 8.26
CA TYR A 52 -6.14 2.52 9.46
C TYR A 52 -5.57 1.79 10.69
N LEU A 53 -5.98 0.55 10.93
CA LEU A 53 -5.46 -0.23 12.07
C LEU A 53 -3.95 -0.46 11.96
N ALA A 54 -3.45 -0.71 10.75
CA ALA A 54 -2.01 -0.88 10.54
C ALA A 54 -1.22 0.42 10.80
N ILE A 55 -1.74 1.60 10.40
CA ILE A 55 -1.04 2.87 10.68
C ILE A 55 -1.05 3.23 12.16
N VAL A 56 -2.09 2.85 12.89
CA VAL A 56 -2.10 2.97 14.36
C VAL A 56 -0.97 2.15 14.97
N LEU A 57 -0.79 0.90 14.53
CA LEU A 57 0.31 0.05 14.99
C LEU A 57 1.69 0.61 14.61
N VAL A 58 1.82 1.25 13.44
CA VAL A 58 3.06 1.95 13.05
C VAL A 58 3.40 3.06 14.05
N ALA A 59 2.45 3.93 14.36
CA ALA A 59 2.68 5.04 15.28
C ALA A 59 3.01 4.54 16.70
N MET A 60 2.29 3.53 17.18
CA MET A 60 2.59 2.90 18.47
C MET A 60 3.98 2.26 18.48
N GLY A 61 4.37 1.56 17.41
CA GLY A 61 5.70 0.97 17.28
C GLY A 61 6.81 2.03 17.37
N HIS A 62 6.66 3.15 16.67
CA HIS A 62 7.65 4.24 16.75
C HIS A 62 7.69 4.92 18.12
N ALA A 63 6.55 4.95 18.84
CA ALA A 63 6.49 5.48 20.19
C ALA A 63 7.11 4.55 21.25
N TRP A 64 7.08 3.21 21.04
CA TRP A 64 7.73 2.23 21.91
C TRP A 64 9.24 2.11 21.68
N GLU A 65 9.75 2.55 20.52
CA GLU A 65 11.14 2.35 20.15
C GLU A 65 12.13 2.94 21.18
N PRO A 66 11.92 4.14 21.79
CA PRO A 66 12.78 4.63 22.87
C PRO A 66 12.64 3.83 24.18
N LEU A 67 11.46 3.30 24.48
CA LEU A 67 11.16 2.58 25.73
C LEU A 67 11.66 1.12 25.77
N ARG A 68 11.99 0.55 24.60
CA ARG A 68 12.35 -0.87 24.48
C ARG A 68 13.66 -1.26 25.19
N GLY A 69 14.53 -0.30 25.48
CA GLY A 69 15.78 -0.54 26.21
C GLY A 69 15.53 -0.93 27.65
N ASP A 70 14.55 -0.31 28.27
CA ASP A 70 14.27 -0.42 29.72
C ASP A 70 13.08 -1.33 30.01
N SER A 71 12.21 -1.55 28.99
CA SER A 71 11.02 -2.38 29.13
C SER A 71 11.04 -3.59 28.19
N ARG A 72 11.17 -4.78 28.76
CA ARG A 72 11.07 -6.02 28.00
C ARG A 72 9.67 -6.22 27.40
N ALA A 73 8.63 -5.68 28.02
CA ALA A 73 7.27 -5.72 27.51
C ALA A 73 7.15 -4.82 26.27
N ALA A 74 7.63 -3.58 26.34
CA ALA A 74 7.68 -2.67 25.20
C ALA A 74 8.51 -3.26 24.04
N ALA A 75 9.67 -3.85 24.33
CA ALA A 75 10.48 -4.55 23.35
C ALA A 75 9.74 -5.71 22.66
N ALA A 76 9.01 -6.53 23.43
CA ALA A 76 8.24 -7.65 22.89
C ALA A 76 7.08 -7.18 21.98
N LEU A 77 6.33 -6.15 22.41
CA LEU A 77 5.29 -5.51 21.60
C LEU A 77 5.87 -4.92 20.32
N TYR A 78 6.98 -4.21 20.44
CA TYR A 78 7.71 -3.63 19.32
C TYR A 78 8.10 -4.71 18.29
N ILE A 79 8.80 -5.75 18.70
CA ILE A 79 9.24 -6.86 17.84
C ILE A 79 8.03 -7.51 17.17
N THR A 80 6.96 -7.80 17.94
CA THR A 80 5.75 -8.42 17.39
C THR A 80 5.13 -7.56 16.30
N VAL A 81 4.95 -6.27 16.56
CA VAL A 81 4.36 -5.33 15.58
C VAL A 81 5.26 -5.16 14.38
N TYR A 82 6.57 -4.97 14.57
CA TYR A 82 7.53 -4.81 13.48
C TYR A 82 7.62 -6.03 12.55
N THR A 83 7.29 -7.21 13.05
CA THR A 83 7.25 -8.42 12.22
C THR A 83 6.17 -8.35 11.14
N PHE A 84 5.04 -7.67 11.35
CA PHE A 84 3.92 -7.76 10.40
C PHE A 84 3.30 -6.42 9.93
N HIS A 85 3.48 -5.30 10.64
CA HIS A 85 2.77 -4.06 10.28
C HIS A 85 3.15 -3.53 8.89
N MET A 86 4.45 -3.45 8.56
CA MET A 86 4.89 -3.06 7.21
C MET A 86 4.56 -4.13 6.16
N PRO A 87 4.80 -5.44 6.40
CA PRO A 87 4.30 -6.49 5.52
C PRO A 87 2.81 -6.38 5.20
N ALA A 88 1.94 -6.05 6.17
CA ALA A 88 0.51 -5.87 5.93
C ALA A 88 0.22 -4.72 4.96
N PHE A 89 0.86 -3.55 5.13
CA PHE A 89 0.75 -2.43 4.19
C PHE A 89 1.25 -2.79 2.79
N ILE A 90 2.38 -3.49 2.73
CA ILE A 90 3.02 -3.86 1.46
C ILE A 90 2.14 -4.87 0.71
N VAL A 91 1.57 -5.87 1.38
CA VAL A 91 0.62 -6.83 0.80
C VAL A 91 -0.61 -6.12 0.25
N ILE A 92 -1.21 -5.18 1.02
CA ILE A 92 -2.34 -4.38 0.54
C ILE A 92 -1.94 -3.55 -0.70
N SER A 93 -0.76 -2.93 -0.68
CA SER A 93 -0.25 -2.13 -1.79
C SER A 93 -0.03 -2.97 -3.05
N GLY A 94 0.52 -4.16 -2.92
CA GLY A 94 0.66 -5.14 -4.02
C GLY A 94 -0.70 -5.55 -4.57
N TYR A 95 -1.65 -5.89 -3.70
CA TYR A 95 -3.01 -6.27 -4.09
C TYR A 95 -3.70 -5.19 -4.94
N PHE A 96 -3.59 -3.93 -4.55
CA PHE A 96 -4.16 -2.82 -5.34
C PHE A 96 -3.33 -2.46 -6.58
N SER A 97 -2.09 -2.89 -6.67
CA SER A 97 -1.22 -2.66 -7.85
C SER A 97 -1.44 -3.67 -8.97
N ARG A 98 -2.24 -4.73 -8.78
CA ARG A 98 -2.52 -5.76 -9.81
C ARG A 98 -3.03 -5.21 -11.14
N THR A 99 -3.71 -4.09 -11.13
CA THR A 99 -4.24 -3.46 -12.34
C THR A 99 -3.27 -2.44 -12.95
N PHE A 100 -2.11 -2.20 -12.36
CA PHE A 100 -1.13 -1.25 -12.88
C PHE A 100 -0.53 -1.77 -14.20
N ASP A 101 -0.53 -0.95 -15.25
CA ASP A 101 -0.12 -1.28 -16.61
C ASP A 101 0.86 -0.26 -17.22
N ALA A 102 1.44 0.61 -16.40
CA ALA A 102 2.33 1.69 -16.83
C ALA A 102 1.75 2.64 -17.90
N SER A 103 0.41 2.70 -18.04
CA SER A 103 -0.23 3.66 -18.94
C SER A 103 0.06 5.11 -18.50
N PRO A 104 0.06 6.11 -19.43
CA PRO A 104 0.44 7.48 -19.11
C PRO A 104 -0.31 8.07 -17.92
N GLY A 105 -1.63 7.85 -17.83
CA GLY A 105 -2.44 8.34 -16.71
C GLY A 105 -2.12 7.64 -15.37
N ARG A 106 -1.61 6.39 -15.39
CA ARG A 106 -1.17 5.68 -14.17
C ARG A 106 0.24 6.07 -13.79
N LEU A 107 1.12 6.30 -14.76
CA LEU A 107 2.46 6.85 -14.51
C LEU A 107 2.36 8.27 -13.93
N LYS A 108 1.50 9.13 -14.49
CA LYS A 108 1.23 10.46 -13.91
C LYS A 108 0.83 10.34 -12.43
N ARG A 109 -0.12 9.46 -12.09
CA ARG A 109 -0.55 9.25 -10.69
C ARG A 109 0.53 8.62 -9.81
N LEU A 110 1.41 7.80 -10.37
CA LEU A 110 2.56 7.25 -9.65
C LEU A 110 3.53 8.36 -9.26
N VAL A 111 3.84 9.25 -10.21
CA VAL A 111 4.73 10.39 -9.97
C VAL A 111 4.10 11.38 -8.99
N THR A 112 2.88 11.86 -9.26
CA THR A 112 2.24 12.90 -8.43
C THR A 112 1.82 12.40 -7.04
N GLY A 113 1.49 11.13 -6.90
CA GLY A 113 1.02 10.57 -5.63
C GLY A 113 2.08 9.84 -4.81
N ILE A 114 3.30 9.64 -5.32
CA ILE A 114 4.37 8.96 -4.59
C ILE A 114 5.70 9.70 -4.75
N ALA A 115 6.21 9.89 -5.96
CA ALA A 115 7.54 10.48 -6.15
C ALA A 115 7.60 11.94 -5.69
N VAL A 116 6.58 12.74 -6.01
CA VAL A 116 6.56 14.15 -5.57
C VAL A 116 6.37 14.28 -4.06
N PRO A 117 5.43 13.60 -3.40
CA PRO A 117 5.40 13.53 -1.94
C PRO A 117 6.72 13.07 -1.32
N TYR A 118 7.39 12.07 -1.93
CA TYR A 118 8.72 11.67 -1.46
C TYR A 118 9.69 12.84 -1.42
N VAL A 119 9.86 13.54 -2.54
CA VAL A 119 10.79 14.69 -2.63
C VAL A 119 10.43 15.77 -1.61
N ILE A 120 9.15 16.12 -1.50
CA ILE A 120 8.68 17.16 -0.56
C ILE A 120 9.00 16.76 0.88
N PHE A 121 8.69 15.53 1.26
CA PHE A 121 8.89 15.08 2.65
C PHE A 121 10.34 14.79 2.97
N GLU A 122 11.14 14.29 2.03
CA GLU A 122 12.58 14.11 2.22
C GLU A 122 13.27 15.44 2.51
N VAL A 123 12.97 16.47 1.71
CA VAL A 123 13.47 17.83 1.93
C VAL A 123 12.96 18.39 3.26
N ALA A 124 11.66 18.23 3.56
CA ALA A 124 11.07 18.72 4.82
C ALA A 124 11.69 18.04 6.04
N TYR A 125 11.92 16.72 5.99
CA TYR A 125 12.59 15.98 7.06
C TYR A 125 14.06 16.37 7.21
N THR A 126 14.78 16.62 6.11
CA THR A 126 16.15 17.12 6.15
C THR A 126 16.22 18.47 6.89
N PHE A 127 15.35 19.42 6.54
CA PHE A 127 15.29 20.70 7.24
C PHE A 127 14.88 20.56 8.70
N PHE A 128 13.94 19.65 8.99
CA PHE A 128 13.53 19.35 10.35
C PHE A 128 14.70 18.79 11.19
N LYS A 129 15.47 17.88 10.63
CA LYS A 129 16.66 17.31 11.29
C LYS A 129 17.73 18.39 11.55
N ARG A 130 17.95 19.28 10.57
CA ARG A 130 18.88 20.41 10.74
C ARG A 130 18.46 21.35 11.87
N TRP A 131 17.15 21.61 11.96
CA TRP A 131 16.63 22.58 12.93
C TRP A 131 16.39 21.94 14.31
N ALA A 132 15.69 20.85 14.40
CA ALA A 132 15.27 20.23 15.66
C ALA A 132 16.31 19.23 16.20
N GLY A 133 17.11 18.63 15.34
CA GLY A 133 18.14 17.66 15.68
C GLY A 133 19.54 18.27 15.87
N ASP A 134 19.65 19.59 15.83
CA ASP A 134 20.90 20.33 15.94
C ASP A 134 22.04 19.82 15.01
N ASP A 135 21.68 19.45 13.78
CA ASP A 135 22.61 18.95 12.75
C ASP A 135 22.55 19.84 11.49
N PRO A 136 23.05 21.10 11.57
CA PRO A 136 22.89 22.09 10.49
C PRO A 136 23.58 21.69 9.20
N THR A 137 24.53 20.77 9.26
CA THR A 137 25.33 20.30 8.11
C THR A 137 24.76 19.03 7.47
N TYR A 138 23.69 18.46 7.99
CA TYR A 138 23.09 17.24 7.42
C TYR A 138 22.81 17.41 5.92
N PRO A 139 23.32 16.50 5.05
CA PRO A 139 23.23 16.66 3.61
C PRO A 139 21.78 16.59 3.11
N ILE A 140 21.45 17.38 2.08
CA ILE A 140 20.20 17.20 1.34
C ILE A 140 20.47 16.11 0.29
N SER A 141 19.96 14.93 0.52
CA SER A 141 20.06 13.80 -0.41
C SER A 141 18.66 13.28 -0.77
N LEU A 142 18.42 13.05 -2.06
CA LEU A 142 17.23 12.33 -2.53
C LEU A 142 17.53 10.85 -2.77
N LEU A 143 18.79 10.43 -2.57
CA LEU A 143 19.22 9.04 -2.72
C LEU A 143 19.30 8.31 -1.38
N ASP A 144 19.33 9.04 -0.25
CA ASP A 144 19.35 8.47 1.10
C ASP A 144 18.03 8.79 1.82
N PRO A 145 16.98 7.97 1.62
CA PRO A 145 15.66 8.23 2.19
C PRO A 145 15.69 8.21 3.71
N TRP A 146 15.39 9.35 4.33
CA TRP A 146 15.48 9.44 5.77
C TRP A 146 14.20 8.96 6.47
N TYR A 147 14.37 8.09 7.47
CA TYR A 147 13.35 7.63 8.40
C TYR A 147 12.15 6.93 7.74
N LEU A 148 11.05 7.64 7.45
CA LEU A 148 9.81 7.03 6.92
C LEU A 148 9.74 7.07 5.39
N THR A 149 10.51 7.92 4.75
CA THR A 149 10.40 8.17 3.29
C THR A 149 10.81 6.98 2.44
N TRP A 150 11.62 6.06 2.99
CA TRP A 150 12.01 4.81 2.31
C TRP A 150 10.82 4.04 1.72
N PHE A 151 9.67 4.05 2.41
CA PHE A 151 8.50 3.29 1.94
C PHE A 151 7.89 3.88 0.66
N LEU A 152 8.00 5.21 0.46
CA LEU A 152 7.57 5.83 -0.79
C LEU A 152 8.46 5.42 -1.95
N VAL A 153 9.78 5.40 -1.74
CA VAL A 153 10.75 4.91 -2.73
C VAL A 153 10.45 3.46 -3.06
N ALA A 154 10.33 2.61 -2.06
CA ALA A 154 10.02 1.20 -2.23
C ALA A 154 8.71 1.01 -3.01
N LEU A 155 7.65 1.73 -2.63
CA LEU A 155 6.35 1.65 -3.30
C LEU A 155 6.41 2.15 -4.75
N PHE A 156 7.21 3.18 -5.04
CA PHE A 156 7.46 3.66 -6.38
C PHE A 156 8.12 2.58 -7.25
N VAL A 157 9.22 2.00 -6.78
CA VAL A 157 9.97 0.94 -7.48
C VAL A 157 9.08 -0.29 -7.69
N TRP A 158 8.41 -0.77 -6.64
CA TRP A 158 7.54 -1.96 -6.75
C TRP A 158 6.36 -1.75 -7.71
N ARG A 159 5.74 -0.57 -7.72
CA ARG A 159 4.66 -0.29 -8.68
C ARG A 159 5.18 -0.17 -10.09
N LEU A 160 6.31 0.48 -10.28
CA LEU A 160 6.93 0.62 -11.62
C LEU A 160 7.28 -0.75 -12.21
N THR A 161 7.78 -1.68 -11.38
CA THR A 161 8.15 -3.05 -11.80
C THR A 161 6.95 -4.00 -11.87
N THR A 162 5.73 -3.59 -11.49
CA THR A 162 4.54 -4.46 -11.51
C THR A 162 4.30 -5.16 -12.85
N PRO A 163 4.44 -4.52 -14.05
CA PRO A 163 4.26 -5.22 -15.33
C PRO A 163 5.19 -6.42 -15.49
N LEU A 164 6.44 -6.34 -15.01
CA LEU A 164 7.39 -7.45 -15.04
C LEU A 164 6.89 -8.64 -14.23
N TRP A 165 6.41 -8.41 -13.01
CA TRP A 165 5.92 -9.47 -12.12
C TRP A 165 4.71 -10.22 -12.66
N LYS A 166 3.95 -9.60 -13.56
CA LYS A 166 2.78 -10.22 -14.22
C LYS A 166 3.13 -11.21 -15.33
N VAL A 167 4.31 -11.08 -15.94
CA VAL A 167 4.76 -11.95 -17.02
C VAL A 167 5.67 -13.07 -16.53
N VAL A 168 6.23 -12.93 -15.35
CA VAL A 168 7.08 -13.95 -14.73
C VAL A 168 6.24 -15.14 -14.28
N ARG A 169 6.67 -16.36 -14.61
CA ARG A 169 5.93 -17.60 -14.30
C ARG A 169 5.83 -17.89 -12.80
N TRP A 170 6.91 -17.63 -12.04
CA TRP A 170 7.01 -17.91 -10.62
C TRP A 170 7.44 -16.64 -9.84
N PRO A 171 6.56 -15.63 -9.75
CA PRO A 171 6.96 -14.32 -9.25
C PRO A 171 7.37 -14.36 -7.78
N LEU A 172 6.66 -15.07 -6.91
CA LEU A 172 6.95 -15.10 -5.48
C LEU A 172 8.26 -15.83 -5.14
N PRO A 173 8.56 -17.04 -5.67
CA PRO A 173 9.87 -17.66 -5.49
C PRO A 173 11.04 -16.80 -5.95
N ILE A 174 10.91 -16.12 -7.10
CA ILE A 174 11.94 -15.22 -7.61
C ILE A 174 12.12 -14.01 -6.70
N ALA A 175 11.03 -13.39 -6.24
CA ALA A 175 11.11 -12.29 -5.29
C ALA A 175 11.76 -12.72 -3.96
N LEU A 176 11.48 -13.94 -3.47
CA LEU A 176 12.13 -14.51 -2.29
C LEU A 176 13.62 -14.74 -2.52
N ALA A 177 14.01 -15.27 -3.68
CA ALA A 177 15.42 -15.44 -4.03
C ALA A 177 16.15 -14.09 -4.05
N ILE A 178 15.54 -13.04 -4.62
CA ILE A 178 16.09 -11.68 -4.60
C ILE A 178 16.25 -11.18 -3.17
N ALA A 179 15.26 -11.36 -2.31
CA ALA A 179 15.34 -10.94 -0.90
C ALA A 179 16.43 -11.69 -0.11
N VAL A 180 16.59 -12.98 -0.37
CA VAL A 180 17.66 -13.80 0.23
C VAL A 180 19.02 -13.31 -0.26
N LEU A 181 19.19 -13.11 -1.57
CA LEU A 181 20.45 -12.58 -2.12
C LEU A 181 20.79 -11.21 -1.53
N ALA A 182 19.80 -10.31 -1.41
CA ALA A 182 20.00 -9.02 -0.78
C ALA A 182 20.46 -9.17 0.69
N SER A 183 19.87 -10.09 1.46
CA SER A 183 20.20 -10.29 2.88
C SER A 183 21.61 -10.85 3.13
N VAL A 184 22.27 -11.36 2.10
CA VAL A 184 23.65 -11.89 2.19
C VAL A 184 24.66 -11.06 1.39
N SER A 185 24.24 -9.90 0.86
CA SER A 185 25.08 -9.01 0.05
C SER A 185 25.31 -7.69 0.80
N PRO A 186 26.49 -7.47 1.40
CA PRO A 186 26.76 -6.26 2.17
C PRO A 186 26.99 -5.01 1.28
N ASP A 187 27.30 -5.20 -0.01
CA ASP A 187 27.74 -4.13 -0.90
C ASP A 187 26.60 -3.46 -1.69
N ILE A 188 25.33 -3.67 -1.30
CA ILE A 188 24.19 -3.03 -1.97
C ILE A 188 24.16 -1.52 -1.72
N GLY A 189 24.71 -1.08 -0.57
CA GLY A 189 24.75 0.32 -0.17
C GLY A 189 23.42 0.86 0.36
N ASP A 190 23.46 2.08 0.87
CA ASP A 190 22.30 2.77 1.48
C ASP A 190 21.45 3.52 0.46
N ASP A 191 21.90 3.66 -0.79
CA ASP A 191 21.18 4.41 -1.81
C ASP A 191 19.75 3.88 -2.03
N LEU A 192 18.79 4.79 -1.94
CA LEU A 192 17.36 4.52 -2.06
C LEU A 192 16.81 3.47 -1.04
N ASP A 193 17.54 3.20 0.03
CA ASP A 193 17.24 2.11 0.98
C ASP A 193 17.05 0.76 0.22
N LEU A 194 17.86 0.55 -0.83
CA LEU A 194 17.66 -0.54 -1.81
C LEU A 194 17.66 -1.91 -1.13
N GLN A 195 18.49 -2.09 -0.10
CA GLN A 195 18.51 -3.28 0.72
C GLN A 195 17.11 -3.59 1.27
N ARG A 196 16.44 -2.59 1.82
CA ARG A 196 15.07 -2.70 2.36
C ARG A 196 14.03 -2.92 1.26
N VAL A 197 14.18 -2.21 0.14
CA VAL A 197 13.32 -2.37 -1.04
C VAL A 197 13.33 -3.83 -1.52
N LEU A 198 14.50 -4.45 -1.63
CA LEU A 198 14.66 -5.84 -2.10
C LEU A 198 14.19 -6.86 -1.06
N GLN A 199 14.50 -6.66 0.23
CA GLN A 199 14.11 -7.60 1.29
C GLN A 199 12.60 -7.59 1.57
N PHE A 200 11.88 -6.48 1.31
CA PHE A 200 10.42 -6.42 1.44
C PHE A 200 9.66 -6.76 0.14
N LEU A 201 10.35 -6.87 -0.99
CA LEU A 201 9.75 -7.18 -2.29
C LEU A 201 8.82 -8.41 -2.28
N PRO A 202 9.13 -9.53 -1.60
CA PRO A 202 8.27 -10.70 -1.58
C PRO A 202 6.85 -10.42 -1.07
N PHE A 203 6.68 -9.49 -0.14
CA PHE A 203 5.35 -9.14 0.37
C PHE A 203 4.52 -8.35 -0.65
N PHE A 204 5.18 -7.49 -1.45
CA PHE A 204 4.51 -6.80 -2.55
C PHE A 204 4.07 -7.78 -3.63
N VAL A 205 4.97 -8.69 -4.02
CA VAL A 205 4.69 -9.73 -5.02
C VAL A 205 3.63 -10.70 -4.50
N LEU A 206 3.66 -11.09 -3.22
CA LEU A 206 2.58 -11.85 -2.60
C LEU A 206 1.24 -11.12 -2.78
N GLY A 207 1.20 -9.82 -2.50
CA GLY A 207 0.00 -8.99 -2.70
C GLY A 207 -0.50 -9.00 -4.14
N LEU A 208 0.40 -8.99 -5.14
CA LEU A 208 0.04 -9.15 -6.56
C LEU A 208 -0.62 -10.51 -6.86
N CYS A 209 -0.18 -11.57 -6.18
CA CYS A 209 -0.69 -12.94 -6.38
C CYS A 209 -2.01 -13.20 -5.64
N LEU A 210 -2.36 -12.41 -4.64
CA LEU A 210 -3.58 -12.62 -3.85
C LEU A 210 -4.84 -12.31 -4.67
N LYS A 211 -5.88 -13.13 -4.42
CA LYS A 211 -7.24 -12.98 -4.98
C LYS A 211 -8.22 -12.58 -3.88
N PRO A 212 -9.41 -12.04 -4.23
CA PRO A 212 -10.45 -11.73 -3.23
C PRO A 212 -10.82 -12.91 -2.33
N GLU A 213 -10.80 -14.14 -2.87
CA GLU A 213 -11.15 -15.36 -2.16
C GLU A 213 -10.20 -15.63 -0.99
N HIS A 214 -8.91 -15.33 -1.13
CA HIS A 214 -7.92 -15.50 -0.05
C HIS A 214 -8.26 -14.63 1.17
N PHE A 215 -8.70 -13.37 0.94
CA PHE A 215 -9.16 -12.51 2.04
C PHE A 215 -10.45 -13.03 2.68
N GLN A 216 -11.34 -13.69 1.92
CA GLN A 216 -12.53 -14.31 2.47
C GLN A 216 -12.20 -15.50 3.38
N ILE A 217 -11.21 -16.34 2.95
CA ILE A 217 -10.73 -17.48 3.75
C ILE A 217 -10.14 -16.99 5.08
N VAL A 218 -9.25 -16.00 5.02
CA VAL A 218 -8.60 -15.44 6.22
C VAL A 218 -9.62 -14.83 7.20
N ARG A 219 -10.76 -14.35 6.73
CA ARG A 219 -11.80 -13.71 7.55
C ARG A 219 -12.82 -14.69 8.14
N ARG A 220 -12.68 -16.01 7.91
CA ARG A 220 -13.52 -17.02 8.51
C ARG A 220 -13.40 -17.04 10.04
N ARG A 221 -14.43 -17.55 10.72
CA ARG A 221 -14.45 -17.64 12.20
C ARG A 221 -13.29 -18.47 12.73
N GLU A 222 -12.97 -19.56 12.06
CA GLU A 222 -11.91 -20.49 12.42
C GLU A 222 -10.55 -19.78 12.39
N ALA A 223 -10.29 -19.01 11.34
CA ALA A 223 -9.05 -18.21 11.20
C ALA A 223 -8.93 -17.17 12.33
N ARG A 224 -10.03 -16.53 12.74
CA ARG A 224 -10.05 -15.59 13.86
C ARG A 224 -9.72 -16.26 15.19
N ILE A 225 -10.29 -17.45 15.44
CA ILE A 225 -10.01 -18.21 16.66
C ILE A 225 -8.54 -18.64 16.69
N LEU A 226 -8.03 -19.17 15.57
CA LEU A 226 -6.62 -19.57 15.45
C LEU A 226 -5.65 -18.41 15.56
N ALA A 227 -6.03 -17.22 15.16
CA ALA A 227 -5.18 -16.03 15.24
C ALA A 227 -4.83 -15.65 16.68
N LEU A 228 -5.69 -15.93 17.67
CA LEU A 228 -5.44 -15.60 19.07
C LEU A 228 -4.23 -16.36 19.64
N PRO A 229 -4.19 -17.71 19.60
CA PRO A 229 -3.01 -18.43 20.10
C PRO A 229 -1.75 -18.13 19.27
N VAL A 230 -1.88 -17.86 17.97
CA VAL A 230 -0.74 -17.46 17.12
C VAL A 230 -0.15 -16.13 17.58
N PHE A 231 -0.98 -15.10 17.82
CA PHE A 231 -0.49 -13.82 18.36
C PHE A 231 0.08 -13.97 19.77
N ALA A 232 -0.55 -14.77 20.63
CA ALA A 232 -0.05 -15.04 21.97
C ALA A 232 1.33 -15.71 21.91
N THR A 233 1.49 -16.74 21.07
CA THR A 233 2.77 -17.43 20.86
C THR A 233 3.83 -16.47 20.30
N ALA A 234 3.47 -15.65 19.30
CA ALA A 234 4.39 -14.66 18.73
C ALA A 234 4.84 -13.64 19.79
N LEU A 235 3.93 -13.16 20.64
CA LEU A 235 4.27 -12.22 21.70
C LEU A 235 5.15 -12.86 22.79
N LEU A 236 4.85 -14.09 23.20
CA LEU A 236 5.68 -14.84 24.14
C LEU A 236 7.07 -15.11 23.56
N PHE A 237 7.14 -15.51 22.30
CA PHE A 237 8.42 -15.67 21.61
C PHE A 237 9.18 -14.34 21.52
N ALA A 238 8.52 -13.25 21.16
CA ALA A 238 9.12 -11.91 21.10
C ALA A 238 9.63 -11.47 22.48
N TYR A 239 8.88 -11.75 23.56
CA TYR A 239 9.31 -11.49 24.92
C TYR A 239 10.56 -12.29 25.32
N TRP A 240 10.64 -13.55 24.90
CA TRP A 240 11.83 -14.38 25.09
C TRP A 240 13.01 -13.88 24.22
N ALA A 241 12.75 -13.49 22.98
CA ALA A 241 13.74 -13.10 21.99
C ALA A 241 14.30 -11.68 22.21
N ALA A 242 13.52 -10.78 22.83
CA ALA A 242 13.88 -9.37 22.99
C ALA A 242 15.32 -9.12 23.53
N PRO A 243 15.80 -9.81 24.58
CA PRO A 243 17.17 -9.62 25.06
C PRO A 243 18.23 -10.44 24.27
N ARG A 244 17.82 -11.23 23.27
CA ARG A 244 18.68 -12.20 22.55
C ARG A 244 18.87 -11.90 21.08
N MET A 245 17.97 -11.12 20.51
CA MET A 245 17.97 -10.83 19.07
C MET A 245 18.22 -9.34 18.83
N ASN A 246 19.08 -9.03 17.86
CA ASN A 246 19.23 -7.66 17.40
C ASN A 246 17.95 -7.23 16.67
N ALA A 247 17.35 -6.11 17.12
CA ALA A 247 16.15 -5.55 16.52
C ALA A 247 16.36 -5.11 15.06
N ALA A 248 17.58 -4.88 14.63
CA ALA A 248 17.91 -4.50 13.25
C ALA A 248 17.45 -5.54 12.22
N TRP A 249 17.38 -6.83 12.58
CA TRP A 249 16.81 -7.87 11.72
C TRP A 249 15.38 -7.56 11.24
N PHE A 250 14.58 -6.91 12.08
CA PHE A 250 13.20 -6.57 11.76
C PHE A 250 13.09 -5.37 10.82
N TYR A 251 14.14 -4.54 10.72
CA TYR A 251 14.18 -3.40 9.80
C TYR A 251 14.46 -3.80 8.36
N ARG A 252 15.10 -4.96 8.15
CA ARG A 252 15.48 -5.46 6.82
C ARG A 252 16.27 -4.43 6.00
N ARG A 253 17.04 -3.62 6.71
CA ARG A 253 17.87 -2.58 6.11
C ARG A 253 19.29 -3.08 5.84
N ASP A 254 19.76 -3.99 6.68
CA ASP A 254 21.12 -4.44 6.70
C ASP A 254 21.22 -5.89 6.19
N SER A 255 22.39 -6.27 5.65
CA SER A 255 22.76 -7.66 5.39
C SER A 255 23.17 -8.38 6.68
N ALA A 256 23.30 -9.70 6.62
CA ALA A 256 23.77 -10.48 7.76
C ALA A 256 25.20 -10.06 8.21
N GLN A 257 26.06 -9.76 7.25
CA GLN A 257 27.45 -9.37 7.50
C GLN A 257 27.53 -8.00 8.21
N GLU A 258 26.69 -7.04 7.81
CA GLU A 258 26.59 -5.72 8.46
C GLU A 258 26.04 -5.84 9.88
N LEU A 259 25.25 -6.86 10.16
CA LEU A 259 24.76 -7.20 11.50
C LEU A 259 25.77 -8.09 12.30
N ALA A 260 27.00 -8.22 11.82
CA ALA A 260 28.05 -9.07 12.42
C ALA A 260 27.62 -10.55 12.55
N ALA A 261 26.79 -11.04 11.61
CA ALA A 261 26.31 -12.42 11.60
C ALA A 261 26.85 -13.18 10.37
N PRO A 262 26.95 -14.51 10.43
CA PRO A 262 27.36 -15.32 9.27
C PRO A 262 26.40 -15.15 8.10
N GLY A 263 26.89 -15.08 6.85
CA GLY A 263 26.07 -14.86 5.65
C GLY A 263 24.88 -15.82 5.51
N TRP A 264 25.07 -17.11 5.84
CA TRP A 264 23.97 -18.08 5.79
C TRP A 264 22.80 -17.73 6.72
N SER A 265 23.07 -17.02 7.83
CA SER A 265 22.00 -16.60 8.75
C SER A 265 21.06 -15.57 8.12
N GLY A 266 21.55 -14.76 7.16
CA GLY A 266 20.72 -13.86 6.37
C GLY A 266 19.63 -14.60 5.60
N ALA A 267 19.98 -15.69 4.94
CA ALA A 267 19.02 -16.53 4.22
C ALA A 267 17.97 -17.16 5.17
N VAL A 268 18.42 -17.73 6.27
CA VAL A 268 17.53 -18.35 7.27
C VAL A 268 16.59 -17.31 7.88
N MET A 269 17.13 -16.16 8.30
CA MET A 269 16.33 -15.06 8.89
C MET A 269 15.33 -14.49 7.88
N THR A 270 15.74 -14.27 6.64
CA THR A 270 14.84 -13.74 5.60
C THR A 270 13.67 -14.68 5.33
N LEU A 271 13.92 -15.99 5.17
CA LEU A 271 12.88 -16.97 4.91
C LEU A 271 12.00 -17.20 6.15
N GLY A 272 12.61 -17.34 7.33
CA GLY A 272 11.88 -17.52 8.59
C GLY A 272 10.99 -16.32 8.92
N MET A 273 11.54 -15.11 8.81
CA MET A 273 10.77 -13.89 9.04
C MET A 273 9.70 -13.66 7.96
N PHE A 274 9.94 -14.06 6.70
CA PHE A 274 8.90 -14.02 5.68
C PHE A 274 7.71 -14.90 6.07
N GLY A 275 7.96 -16.15 6.47
CA GLY A 275 6.92 -17.08 6.93
C GLY A 275 6.16 -16.55 8.16
N CYS A 276 6.88 -16.12 9.19
CA CYS A 276 6.28 -15.53 10.40
C CYS A 276 5.44 -14.29 10.06
N SER A 277 5.98 -13.40 9.23
CA SER A 277 5.26 -12.18 8.82
C SER A 277 3.98 -12.50 8.06
N VAL A 278 4.00 -13.45 7.11
CA VAL A 278 2.79 -13.85 6.35
C VAL A 278 1.72 -14.42 7.27
N ILE A 279 2.11 -15.25 8.24
CA ILE A 279 1.18 -15.81 9.24
C ILE A 279 0.57 -14.69 10.09
N LEU A 280 1.38 -13.78 10.62
CA LEU A 280 0.89 -12.68 11.45
C LEU A 280 0.05 -11.66 10.65
N VAL A 281 0.38 -11.39 9.38
CA VAL A 281 -0.45 -10.60 8.46
C VAL A 281 -1.81 -11.26 8.24
N ALA A 282 -1.85 -12.58 8.04
CA ALA A 282 -3.10 -13.30 7.91
C ALA A 282 -3.92 -13.23 9.21
N CYS A 283 -3.29 -13.41 10.37
CA CYS A 283 -3.93 -13.24 11.69
C CYS A 283 -4.46 -11.80 11.89
N PHE A 284 -3.69 -10.79 11.51
CA PHE A 284 -4.14 -9.39 11.53
C PHE A 284 -5.37 -9.20 10.66
N PHE A 285 -5.34 -9.63 9.39
CA PHE A 285 -6.48 -9.53 8.49
C PHE A 285 -7.71 -10.30 8.96
N ALA A 286 -7.54 -11.40 9.67
CA ALA A 286 -8.66 -12.15 10.25
C ALA A 286 -9.48 -11.31 11.24
N TRP A 287 -8.82 -10.40 11.98
CA TRP A 287 -9.47 -9.55 12.98
C TRP A 287 -9.92 -8.19 12.44
N VAL A 288 -9.49 -7.79 11.25
CA VAL A 288 -9.94 -6.54 10.64
C VAL A 288 -11.44 -6.60 10.33
N PRO A 289 -12.26 -5.66 10.84
CA PRO A 289 -13.68 -5.62 10.56
C PRO A 289 -13.97 -5.34 9.09
N GLY A 290 -14.90 -6.11 8.49
CA GLY A 290 -15.32 -5.86 7.10
C GLY A 290 -16.47 -4.86 6.98
N ARG A 291 -17.12 -4.51 8.11
CA ARG A 291 -18.21 -3.52 8.15
C ARG A 291 -17.67 -2.10 8.23
N ARG A 292 -18.48 -1.14 7.82
CA ARG A 292 -18.15 0.29 7.99
C ARG A 292 -18.25 0.67 9.46
N LEU A 293 -17.18 1.26 9.97
CA LEU A 293 -17.05 1.75 11.34
C LEU A 293 -16.74 3.25 11.33
N TRP A 294 -16.74 3.90 12.49
CA TRP A 294 -16.43 5.33 12.62
C TRP A 294 -15.06 5.70 12.03
N PHE A 295 -14.08 4.83 12.15
CA PHE A 295 -12.71 5.05 11.66
C PHE A 295 -12.49 4.63 10.18
N THR A 296 -13.46 4.00 9.52
CA THR A 296 -13.29 3.54 8.12
C THR A 296 -12.89 4.68 7.18
N ALA A 297 -13.45 5.88 7.39
CA ALA A 297 -13.13 7.05 6.59
C ALA A 297 -11.67 7.49 6.75
N LEU A 298 -11.06 7.26 7.92
CA LEU A 298 -9.67 7.59 8.22
C LEU A 298 -8.67 6.74 7.42
N GLY A 299 -9.08 5.56 6.96
CA GLY A 299 -8.28 4.72 6.07
C GLY A 299 -7.91 5.36 4.73
N ALA A 300 -8.57 6.45 4.35
CA ALA A 300 -8.18 7.26 3.20
C ALA A 300 -7.01 8.21 3.51
N GLY A 301 -6.88 8.64 4.76
CA GLY A 301 -5.86 9.58 5.24
C GLY A 301 -4.58 8.93 5.75
N THR A 302 -4.41 7.62 5.58
CA THR A 302 -3.25 6.92 6.18
C THR A 302 -1.89 7.39 5.66
N LEU A 303 -1.79 7.89 4.42
CA LEU A 303 -0.56 8.48 3.91
C LEU A 303 -0.21 9.78 4.66
N TYR A 304 -1.22 10.60 4.97
CA TYR A 304 -1.04 11.83 5.74
C TYR A 304 -0.56 11.51 7.15
N GLY A 305 -1.25 10.59 7.83
CA GLY A 305 -0.81 10.10 9.13
C GLY A 305 0.61 9.56 9.07
N TYR A 306 0.92 8.73 8.06
CA TYR A 306 2.23 8.11 7.89
C TYR A 306 3.37 9.13 7.79
N LEU A 307 3.25 10.14 6.93
CA LEU A 307 4.32 11.10 6.72
C LEU A 307 4.39 12.17 7.83
N LEU A 308 3.24 12.58 8.38
CA LEU A 308 3.24 13.65 9.38
C LEU A 308 3.66 13.19 10.78
N HIS A 309 3.32 11.95 11.20
CA HIS A 309 3.68 11.50 12.54
C HIS A 309 5.19 11.38 12.75
N GLY A 310 5.95 11.20 11.67
CA GLY A 310 7.40 11.09 11.74
C GLY A 310 8.09 12.34 12.30
N PHE A 311 7.56 13.53 12.04
CA PHE A 311 8.06 14.77 12.65
C PHE A 311 7.93 14.73 14.17
N ILE A 312 6.80 14.23 14.69
CA ILE A 312 6.54 14.13 16.12
C ILE A 312 7.37 13.01 16.73
N ALA A 313 7.44 11.85 16.08
CA ALA A 313 8.24 10.72 16.55
C ALA A 313 9.74 11.03 16.60
N LYS A 314 10.27 11.83 15.67
CA LYS A 314 11.66 12.28 15.72
C LYS A 314 11.84 13.48 16.63
N GLY A 315 10.91 14.45 16.60
CA GLY A 315 10.94 15.61 17.48
C GLY A 315 10.94 15.22 18.95
N SER A 316 10.11 14.23 19.33
CA SER A 316 10.08 13.74 20.72
C SER A 316 11.43 13.20 21.22
N ARG A 317 12.29 12.72 20.30
CA ARG A 317 13.66 12.32 20.64
C ARG A 317 14.62 13.49 20.63
N PHE A 318 14.53 14.38 19.65
CA PHE A 318 15.39 15.57 19.58
C PHE A 318 15.19 16.54 20.73
N TRP A 319 14.01 16.52 21.36
CA TRP A 319 13.63 17.35 22.50
C TRP A 319 13.60 16.57 23.82
N ASP A 320 14.21 15.40 23.86
CA ASP A 320 14.43 14.57 25.05
C ASP A 320 13.17 14.27 25.88
N TRP A 321 12.00 14.15 25.20
CA TRP A 321 10.75 13.85 25.89
C TRP A 321 10.80 12.51 26.64
N TYR A 322 11.61 11.56 26.16
CA TYR A 322 11.75 10.23 26.76
C TYR A 322 12.74 10.17 27.92
N GLU A 323 13.37 11.27 28.29
CA GLU A 323 14.21 11.33 29.51
C GLU A 323 13.39 11.48 30.80
N LEU A 324 12.06 11.64 30.68
CA LEU A 324 11.15 11.69 31.81
C LEU A 324 11.00 10.29 32.44
N ASP A 325 11.54 10.08 33.64
CA ASP A 325 11.55 8.77 34.33
C ASP A 325 10.18 8.09 34.41
N TRP A 326 9.10 8.87 34.58
CA TRP A 326 7.76 8.30 34.67
C TRP A 326 7.28 7.63 33.38
N LEU A 327 7.81 7.99 32.20
CA LEU A 327 7.48 7.35 30.93
C LEU A 327 7.96 5.90 30.85
N HIS A 328 8.99 5.56 31.62
CA HIS A 328 9.54 4.19 31.71
C HIS A 328 8.77 3.33 32.72
N THR A 329 7.73 3.87 33.37
CA THR A 329 6.79 3.08 34.18
C THR A 329 5.68 2.46 33.31
N PRO A 330 5.01 1.37 33.76
CA PRO A 330 3.89 0.78 33.02
C PRO A 330 2.77 1.79 32.70
N ALA A 331 2.51 2.74 33.58
CA ALA A 331 1.53 3.80 33.36
C ALA A 331 1.99 4.77 32.25
N GLY A 332 3.27 5.12 32.23
CA GLY A 332 3.89 5.94 31.19
C GLY A 332 3.85 5.24 29.83
N GLU A 333 4.22 3.96 29.75
CA GLU A 333 4.15 3.18 28.53
C GLU A 333 2.72 3.11 27.94
N ILE A 334 1.71 2.92 28.78
CA ILE A 334 0.30 2.95 28.37
C ILE A 334 -0.07 4.35 27.87
N THR A 335 0.35 5.40 28.57
CA THR A 335 0.08 6.80 28.18
C THR A 335 0.68 7.10 26.81
N VAL A 336 1.95 6.77 26.58
CA VAL A 336 2.64 6.93 25.29
C VAL A 336 1.90 6.18 24.19
N THR A 337 1.46 4.95 24.47
CA THR A 337 0.69 4.13 23.52
C THR A 337 -0.62 4.79 23.11
N VAL A 338 -1.40 5.27 24.09
CA VAL A 338 -2.68 5.95 23.87
C VAL A 338 -2.48 7.27 23.13
N CYS A 339 -1.48 8.06 23.53
CA CYS A 339 -1.14 9.31 22.86
C CYS A 339 -0.74 9.09 21.40
N ALA A 340 0.08 8.08 21.10
CA ALA A 340 0.47 7.72 19.73
C ALA A 340 -0.76 7.32 18.88
N ALA A 341 -1.66 6.52 19.45
CA ALA A 341 -2.90 6.11 18.77
C ALA A 341 -3.85 7.31 18.53
N ALA A 342 -3.98 8.22 19.51
CA ALA A 342 -4.78 9.43 19.37
C ALA A 342 -4.19 10.39 18.33
N LEU A 343 -2.88 10.60 18.37
CA LEU A 343 -2.15 11.45 17.44
C LEU A 343 -2.35 10.98 15.99
N ILE A 344 -2.06 9.70 15.71
CA ILE A 344 -2.18 9.17 14.34
C ILE A 344 -3.63 9.22 13.86
N THR A 345 -4.59 9.01 14.74
CA THR A 345 -6.01 9.14 14.44
C THR A 345 -6.34 10.57 14.00
N ALA A 346 -5.87 11.57 14.75
CA ALA A 346 -6.05 12.99 14.43
C ALA A 346 -5.41 13.34 13.08
N LEU A 347 -4.19 12.86 12.82
CA LEU A 347 -3.45 13.10 11.58
C LEU A 347 -4.13 12.47 10.33
N CYS A 348 -4.93 11.43 10.51
CA CYS A 348 -5.70 10.82 9.42
C CYS A 348 -7.03 11.53 9.12
N THR A 349 -7.40 12.59 9.85
CA THR A 349 -8.71 13.26 9.71
C THR A 349 -8.82 14.13 8.47
N PRO A 350 -10.05 14.37 7.94
CA PRO A 350 -10.27 15.21 6.77
C PRO A 350 -9.72 16.65 6.87
N PRO A 351 -9.76 17.35 8.04
CA PRO A 351 -9.14 18.67 8.14
C PRO A 351 -7.63 18.64 7.83
N VAL A 352 -6.89 17.67 8.37
CA VAL A 352 -5.46 17.51 8.13
C VAL A 352 -5.20 17.15 6.67
N GLN A 353 -6.01 16.26 6.09
CA GLN A 353 -5.92 15.93 4.66
C GLN A 353 -6.10 17.18 3.78
N ARG A 354 -7.07 18.06 4.09
CA ARG A 354 -7.27 19.30 3.32
C ARG A 354 -6.08 20.25 3.44
N LEU A 355 -5.53 20.40 4.66
CA LEU A 355 -4.41 21.29 4.92
C LEU A 355 -3.15 20.88 4.16
N PHE A 356 -2.84 19.57 4.12
CA PHE A 356 -1.61 19.06 3.51
C PHE A 356 -1.81 18.48 2.10
N LYS A 357 -2.99 18.69 1.50
CA LYS A 357 -3.30 18.16 0.16
C LYS A 357 -2.28 18.60 -0.89
N PHE A 358 -1.82 19.85 -0.82
CA PHE A 358 -0.84 20.42 -1.75
C PHE A 358 0.48 19.64 -1.78
N ALA A 359 0.90 19.06 -0.66
CA ALA A 359 2.13 18.29 -0.53
C ALA A 359 1.95 16.80 -0.85
N MET A 360 0.76 16.24 -0.55
CA MET A 360 0.48 14.81 -0.70
C MET A 360 -0.14 14.42 -2.04
N GLU A 361 -0.91 15.34 -2.63
CA GLU A 361 -1.67 15.09 -3.87
C GLU A 361 -1.57 16.30 -4.82
N PRO A 362 -0.35 16.73 -5.21
CA PRO A 362 -0.18 17.89 -6.10
C PRO A 362 -0.76 17.59 -7.49
N GLU A 363 -1.53 18.52 -8.03
CA GLU A 363 -2.19 18.33 -9.33
C GLU A 363 -1.21 18.39 -10.52
N MET A 364 -0.18 19.24 -10.45
CA MET A 364 0.93 19.40 -11.40
C MET A 364 0.53 19.32 -12.89
N GLU A 365 -0.59 19.92 -13.25
CA GLU A 365 -1.08 19.90 -14.66
C GLU A 365 -0.09 20.51 -15.64
N TRP A 366 0.71 21.48 -15.17
CA TRP A 366 1.76 22.17 -15.93
C TRP A 366 2.92 21.25 -16.34
N ALA A 367 3.19 20.19 -15.56
CA ALA A 367 4.31 19.27 -15.78
C ALA A 367 3.99 18.14 -16.78
N PHE A 368 2.73 17.93 -17.13
CA PHE A 368 2.31 16.81 -17.97
C PHE A 368 1.65 17.26 -19.28
N LYS A 369 1.93 16.54 -20.36
CA LYS A 369 1.26 16.75 -21.65
C LYS A 369 -0.25 16.51 -21.50
N LYS A 370 -1.08 17.39 -22.09
CA LYS A 370 -2.54 17.19 -22.13
C LYS A 370 -2.86 15.94 -22.96
N ASP A 371 -3.69 15.06 -22.42
CA ASP A 371 -4.12 13.86 -23.13
C ASP A 371 -4.85 14.24 -24.41
N ALA A 372 -4.41 13.73 -25.56
CA ALA A 372 -4.99 14.02 -26.89
C ALA A 372 -6.50 13.68 -26.95
N LYS A 373 -6.99 12.74 -26.10
CA LYS A 373 -8.41 12.39 -26.00
C LYS A 373 -9.30 13.49 -25.39
N THR A 374 -8.76 14.34 -24.52
CA THR A 374 -9.52 15.43 -23.90
C THR A 374 -9.67 16.62 -24.88
N SER A 375 -8.66 16.86 -25.73
CA SER A 375 -8.70 17.93 -26.73
C SER A 375 -9.66 17.62 -27.88
N ALA A 376 -9.91 16.35 -28.22
CA ALA A 376 -10.87 15.98 -29.27
C ALA A 376 -12.33 16.16 -28.80
N ARG A 377 -12.64 15.96 -27.52
CA ARG A 377 -13.99 16.24 -26.96
C ARG A 377 -14.28 17.76 -26.89
N GLY A 378 -13.28 18.59 -26.59
CA GLY A 378 -13.43 20.04 -26.55
C GLY A 378 -13.67 20.66 -27.93
N ARG A 379 -13.03 20.15 -28.98
CA ARG A 379 -13.22 20.66 -30.37
C ARG A 379 -14.54 20.24 -31.01
N GLY A 380 -15.11 19.09 -30.57
CA GLY A 380 -16.43 18.64 -31.04
C GLY A 380 -17.60 19.47 -30.49
N ALA A 381 -17.45 20.04 -29.29
CA ALA A 381 -18.49 20.88 -28.68
C ALA A 381 -18.55 22.31 -29.26
N HIS A 382 -17.43 22.87 -29.77
CA HIS A 382 -17.38 24.19 -30.36
C HIS A 382 -17.79 24.24 -31.86
N ARG A 383 -17.92 23.07 -32.52
CA ARG A 383 -18.39 23.02 -33.94
C ARG A 383 -19.91 22.84 -34.08
N ARG A 384 -20.66 22.82 -32.98
CA ARG A 384 -22.14 22.68 -32.98
C ARG A 384 -22.85 23.89 -32.34
N ARG A 385 -22.25 25.11 -32.50
CA ARG A 385 -22.94 26.38 -32.24
C ARG A 385 -22.88 27.26 -33.49
#